data_caec6aded3a980eb462db2c19a610077
#
_entry.id   caec6aded3a980eb462db2c19a610077
#
_cell.length_a   1.000
_cell.length_b   1.000
_cell.length_c   1.000
_cell.angle_alpha   90.00
_cell.angle_beta   90.00
_cell.angle_gamma   90.00
#
_symmetry.space_group_name_H-M   'P 1'
#
loop_
_entity.id
_entity.type
_entity.pdbx_description
1 polymer ?
#
loop_
_entity_poly.entity_id
_entity_poly.type
_entity_poly.pdbx_seq_one_letter_code
_entity_poly.pdbx_strand_id
1 'polypeptide(L)'
;MPIWREQIRTKRKQLNITQTTLARRIGITVRHVQRLENGTRSPSSSLQMQIDYVLAHWGEDPELTLNFDYVRIRFPTHDVETLIEKVLNLKMDFMLFNDWGLYGYSTSYVFSNIQVMASTPTEKIGTLLELKGQGCREFEGVLLANDETWFDFFRRCLELKAVFKRIDLAINDHAGLLSIPELITKCEKNECISVMASI
;
A
#
# COMPACT_ATOMS: atom_id res chain seq x y z
N MET A 1 -9.54 -32.55 -3.24
CA MET A 1 -9.42 -31.50 -2.23
C MET A 1 -10.30 -30.34 -2.64
N PRO A 2 -11.06 -29.70 -1.73
CA PRO A 2 -11.85 -28.53 -2.09
C PRO A 2 -10.94 -27.41 -2.60
N ILE A 3 -11.40 -26.72 -3.64
CA ILE A 3 -10.67 -25.61 -4.25
C ILE A 3 -10.58 -24.46 -3.21
N TRP A 4 -9.48 -23.72 -3.17
CA TRP A 4 -9.24 -22.64 -2.18
C TRP A 4 -10.45 -21.69 -1.96
N ARG A 5 -11.15 -21.30 -3.02
CA ARG A 5 -12.36 -20.46 -2.93
C ARG A 5 -13.49 -21.08 -2.10
N GLU A 6 -13.63 -22.40 -2.15
CA GLU A 6 -14.62 -23.15 -1.35
C GLU A 6 -14.18 -23.20 0.11
N GLN A 7 -12.87 -23.32 0.35
CA GLN A 7 -12.29 -23.31 1.69
C GLN A 7 -12.53 -21.98 2.39
N ILE A 8 -12.24 -20.83 1.74
CA ILE A 8 -12.47 -19.50 2.34
C ILE A 8 -13.96 -19.24 2.60
N ARG A 9 -14.84 -19.61 1.65
CA ARG A 9 -16.28 -19.47 1.81
C ARG A 9 -16.82 -20.29 2.97
N THR A 10 -16.36 -21.54 3.09
CA THR A 10 -16.74 -22.45 4.17
C THR A 10 -16.25 -21.91 5.52
N LYS A 11 -14.96 -21.54 5.61
CA LYS A 11 -14.35 -21.02 6.85
C LYS A 11 -15.02 -19.72 7.29
N ARG A 12 -15.29 -18.79 6.35
CA ARG A 12 -16.04 -17.57 6.66
C ARG A 12 -17.41 -17.86 7.24
N LYS A 13 -18.15 -18.80 6.64
CA LYS A 13 -19.50 -19.20 7.13
C LYS A 13 -19.43 -19.86 8.51
N GLN A 14 -18.44 -20.71 8.76
CA GLN A 14 -18.22 -21.34 10.07
C GLN A 14 -17.98 -20.31 11.18
N LEU A 15 -17.28 -19.21 10.82
CA LEU A 15 -17.03 -18.09 11.72
C LEU A 15 -18.20 -17.09 11.82
N ASN A 16 -19.33 -17.35 11.15
CA ASN A 16 -20.50 -16.45 11.07
C ASN A 16 -20.16 -15.05 10.56
N ILE A 17 -19.20 -14.94 9.65
CA ILE A 17 -18.71 -13.67 9.11
C ILE A 17 -19.41 -13.36 7.79
N THR A 18 -19.90 -12.12 7.61
CA THR A 18 -20.43 -11.65 6.32
C THR A 18 -19.28 -11.35 5.34
N GLN A 19 -19.56 -11.35 4.04
CA GLN A 19 -18.60 -10.92 3.03
C GLN A 19 -18.16 -9.47 3.26
N THR A 20 -19.06 -8.59 3.70
CA THR A 20 -18.79 -7.19 4.04
C THR A 20 -17.82 -7.09 5.21
N THR A 21 -18.01 -7.90 6.24
CA THR A 21 -17.15 -7.91 7.42
C THR A 21 -15.75 -8.43 7.07
N LEU A 22 -15.68 -9.50 6.27
CA LEU A 22 -14.39 -10.03 5.79
C LEU A 22 -13.66 -8.99 4.91
N ALA A 23 -14.37 -8.38 3.95
CA ALA A 23 -13.81 -7.36 3.08
C ALA A 23 -13.20 -6.19 3.85
N ARG A 24 -13.91 -5.69 4.87
CA ARG A 24 -13.43 -4.60 5.74
C ARG A 24 -12.15 -5.00 6.49
N ARG A 25 -12.10 -6.22 7.02
CA ARG A 25 -10.94 -6.70 7.81
C ARG A 25 -9.69 -6.89 6.95
N ILE A 26 -9.86 -7.28 5.68
CA ILE A 26 -8.76 -7.50 4.73
C ILE A 26 -8.34 -6.19 4.06
N GLY A 27 -9.21 -5.17 4.04
CA GLY A 27 -8.97 -3.92 3.33
C GLY A 27 -9.24 -4.03 1.81
N ILE A 28 -10.25 -4.82 1.40
CA ILE A 28 -10.68 -4.93 -0.01
C ILE A 28 -12.18 -4.65 -0.14
N THR A 29 -12.67 -4.51 -1.38
CA THR A 29 -14.10 -4.30 -1.61
C THR A 29 -14.91 -5.60 -1.41
N VAL A 30 -16.18 -5.44 -1.03
CA VAL A 30 -17.13 -6.59 -0.94
C VAL A 30 -17.25 -7.29 -2.29
N ARG A 31 -17.24 -6.51 -3.37
CA ARG A 31 -17.31 -7.05 -4.75
C ARG A 31 -16.10 -7.93 -5.06
N HIS A 32 -14.93 -7.58 -4.52
CA HIS A 32 -13.73 -8.40 -4.67
C HIS A 32 -13.89 -9.74 -3.94
N VAL A 33 -14.33 -9.74 -2.68
CA VAL A 33 -14.62 -10.98 -1.93
C VAL A 33 -15.63 -11.86 -2.68
N GLN A 34 -16.71 -11.26 -3.23
CA GLN A 34 -17.71 -11.98 -4.03
C GLN A 34 -17.09 -12.66 -5.26
N ARG A 35 -16.22 -11.94 -5.98
CA ARG A 35 -15.53 -12.48 -7.17
C ARG A 35 -14.59 -13.62 -6.81
N LEU A 36 -13.88 -13.52 -5.68
CA LEU A 36 -13.01 -14.59 -5.19
C LEU A 36 -13.82 -15.84 -4.83
N GLU A 37 -14.88 -15.69 -4.03
CA GLU A 37 -15.74 -16.81 -3.62
C GLU A 37 -16.51 -17.46 -4.78
N ASN A 38 -16.85 -16.69 -5.80
CA ASN A 38 -17.52 -17.18 -7.00
C ASN A 38 -16.56 -17.72 -8.06
N GLY A 39 -15.25 -17.53 -7.86
CA GLY A 39 -14.20 -18.00 -8.79
C GLY A 39 -14.11 -17.20 -10.08
N THR A 40 -14.73 -16.01 -10.15
CA THR A 40 -14.62 -15.10 -11.31
C THR A 40 -13.33 -14.28 -11.29
N ARG A 41 -12.57 -14.33 -10.20
CA ARG A 41 -11.24 -13.75 -10.05
C ARG A 41 -10.38 -14.65 -9.19
N SER A 42 -9.12 -14.83 -9.59
CA SER A 42 -8.11 -15.50 -8.77
C SER A 42 -7.39 -14.46 -7.90
N PRO A 43 -7.10 -14.76 -6.63
CA PRO A 43 -6.31 -13.87 -5.78
C PRO A 43 -4.85 -13.87 -6.21
N SER A 44 -4.12 -12.80 -5.92
CA SER A 44 -2.66 -12.85 -5.86
C SER A 44 -2.22 -13.72 -4.69
N SER A 45 -1.00 -14.24 -4.74
CA SER A 45 -0.46 -15.06 -3.64
C SER A 45 -0.42 -14.30 -2.32
N SER A 46 -0.14 -12.99 -2.35
CA SER A 46 -0.15 -12.12 -1.17
C SER A 46 -1.55 -11.97 -0.59
N LEU A 47 -2.56 -11.72 -1.43
CA LEU A 47 -3.95 -11.61 -0.99
C LEU A 47 -4.47 -12.93 -0.44
N GLN A 48 -4.10 -14.06 -1.07
CA GLN A 48 -4.45 -15.38 -0.57
C GLN A 48 -3.90 -15.61 0.84
N MET A 49 -2.60 -15.36 1.06
CA MET A 49 -1.98 -15.47 2.38
C MET A 49 -2.63 -14.55 3.41
N GLN A 50 -2.96 -13.32 3.03
CA GLN A 50 -3.65 -12.36 3.91
C GLN A 50 -5.03 -12.87 4.33
N ILE A 51 -5.83 -13.37 3.37
CA ILE A 51 -7.16 -13.93 3.66
C ILE A 51 -7.05 -15.15 4.58
N ASP A 52 -6.14 -16.07 4.28
CA ASP A 52 -5.93 -17.28 5.06
C ASP A 52 -5.50 -16.95 6.50
N TYR A 53 -4.61 -15.96 6.66
CA TYR A 53 -4.18 -15.48 7.97
C TYR A 53 -5.35 -14.85 8.76
N VAL A 54 -6.09 -13.93 8.15
CA VAL A 54 -7.23 -13.25 8.79
C VAL A 54 -8.30 -14.26 9.24
N LEU A 55 -8.62 -15.24 8.38
CA LEU A 55 -9.58 -16.28 8.74
C LEU A 55 -9.07 -17.27 9.79
N ALA A 56 -7.75 -17.47 9.89
CA ALA A 56 -7.16 -18.31 10.92
C ALA A 56 -7.19 -17.65 12.32
N HIS A 57 -7.02 -16.32 12.36
CA HIS A 57 -6.92 -15.51 13.58
C HIS A 57 -8.18 -14.63 13.79
N TRP A 58 -9.32 -15.10 13.30
CA TRP A 58 -10.57 -14.35 13.45
C TRP A 58 -11.03 -14.32 14.91
N GLY A 59 -11.33 -13.12 15.39
CA GLY A 59 -11.70 -12.89 16.80
C GLY A 59 -10.52 -12.42 17.66
N GLU A 60 -9.31 -12.52 17.14
CA GLU A 60 -8.16 -11.85 17.69
C GLU A 60 -8.17 -10.40 17.17
N ASP A 61 -8.42 -9.43 18.05
CA ASP A 61 -8.25 -8.03 17.67
C ASP A 61 -6.76 -7.80 17.40
N PRO A 62 -6.41 -7.14 16.29
CA PRO A 62 -5.02 -6.82 16.05
C PRO A 62 -4.58 -5.83 17.11
N GLU A 63 -3.80 -6.31 18.05
CA GLU A 63 -3.17 -5.49 19.09
C GLU A 63 -2.23 -4.46 18.45
N LEU A 64 -1.61 -4.86 17.34
CA LEU A 64 -0.73 -4.03 16.53
C LEU A 64 -1.17 -4.07 15.07
N THR A 65 -1.13 -2.92 14.39
CA THR A 65 -1.29 -2.85 12.93
C THR A 65 -0.08 -2.18 12.29
N LEU A 66 0.28 -2.66 11.11
CA LEU A 66 1.38 -2.13 10.31
C LEU A 66 0.81 -1.40 9.09
N ASN A 67 1.20 -0.14 8.91
CA ASN A 67 0.77 0.67 7.79
C ASN A 67 1.98 1.31 7.08
N PHE A 68 1.86 1.54 5.78
CA PHE A 68 2.82 2.39 5.08
C PHE A 68 2.56 3.84 5.47
N ASP A 69 3.59 4.53 5.95
CA ASP A 69 3.49 5.93 6.37
C ASP A 69 4.27 6.88 5.45
N TYR A 70 5.22 6.35 4.71
CA TYR A 70 5.94 7.07 3.66
C TYR A 70 6.29 6.12 2.54
N VAL A 71 5.99 6.51 1.30
CA VAL A 71 6.42 5.78 0.11
C VAL A 71 6.95 6.77 -0.91
N ARG A 72 8.21 6.57 -1.34
CA ARG A 72 8.84 7.35 -2.41
C ARG A 72 9.43 6.40 -3.43
N ILE A 73 8.94 6.48 -4.67
CA ILE A 73 9.32 5.58 -5.76
C ILE A 73 9.69 6.41 -6.98
N ARG A 74 10.89 6.17 -7.53
CA ARG A 74 11.34 6.78 -8.77
C ARG A 74 11.14 5.82 -9.94
N PHE A 75 10.53 6.32 -11.00
CA PHE A 75 10.33 5.61 -12.25
C PHE A 75 11.29 6.16 -13.33
N PRO A 76 11.86 5.31 -14.18
CA PRO A 76 12.79 5.75 -15.22
C PRO A 76 12.10 6.48 -16.40
N THR A 77 10.78 6.51 -16.42
CA THR A 77 9.99 7.15 -17.47
C THR A 77 9.82 8.66 -17.25
N HIS A 78 9.66 9.41 -18.35
CA HIS A 78 9.22 10.81 -18.35
C HIS A 78 7.73 10.94 -18.78
N ASP A 79 7.10 9.83 -19.11
CA ASP A 79 5.68 9.77 -19.46
C ASP A 79 4.83 9.78 -18.18
N VAL A 80 4.49 10.99 -17.75
CA VAL A 80 3.73 11.24 -16.53
C VAL A 80 2.29 10.76 -16.66
N GLU A 81 1.68 10.96 -17.82
CA GLU A 81 0.30 10.58 -18.10
C GLU A 81 0.13 9.07 -17.98
N THR A 82 0.97 8.29 -18.65
CA THR A 82 0.98 6.84 -18.53
C THR A 82 1.23 6.40 -17.09
N LEU A 83 2.13 7.06 -16.35
CA LEU A 83 2.37 6.73 -14.96
C LEU A 83 1.11 6.96 -14.11
N ILE A 84 0.50 8.14 -14.21
CA ILE A 84 -0.68 8.48 -13.41
C ILE A 84 -1.86 7.58 -13.77
N GLU A 85 -2.15 7.37 -15.05
CA GLU A 85 -3.34 6.65 -15.48
C GLU A 85 -3.20 5.13 -15.43
N LYS A 86 -2.05 4.58 -15.84
CA LYS A 86 -1.86 3.13 -15.97
C LYS A 86 -1.20 2.49 -14.75
N VAL A 87 -0.37 3.24 -14.03
CA VAL A 87 0.36 2.68 -12.88
C VAL A 87 -0.32 3.04 -11.57
N LEU A 88 -0.76 4.30 -11.41
CA LEU A 88 -1.42 4.74 -10.19
C LEU A 88 -2.95 4.55 -10.22
N ASN A 89 -3.53 4.23 -11.39
CA ASN A 89 -4.98 4.13 -11.60
C ASN A 89 -5.74 5.42 -11.19
N LEU A 90 -5.10 6.57 -11.42
CA LEU A 90 -5.69 7.89 -11.22
C LEU A 90 -6.00 8.52 -12.58
N LYS A 91 -6.96 9.43 -12.63
CA LYS A 91 -7.23 10.20 -13.86
C LYS A 91 -6.39 11.45 -13.87
N MET A 92 -5.76 11.74 -15.02
CA MET A 92 -4.96 12.94 -15.21
C MET A 92 -5.76 14.22 -14.96
N ASP A 93 -7.04 14.24 -15.32
CA ASP A 93 -7.96 15.37 -15.12
C ASP A 93 -8.17 15.76 -13.64
N PHE A 94 -7.86 14.86 -12.70
CA PHE A 94 -7.96 15.15 -11.27
C PHE A 94 -6.66 15.69 -10.67
N MET A 95 -5.57 15.71 -11.46
CA MET A 95 -4.27 16.16 -11.00
C MET A 95 -4.13 17.68 -11.18
N LEU A 96 -3.80 18.38 -10.12
CA LEU A 96 -3.41 19.78 -10.17
C LEU A 96 -1.97 19.88 -10.68
N PHE A 97 -1.77 20.53 -11.80
CA PHE A 97 -0.43 20.78 -12.35
C PHE A 97 0.23 22.00 -11.69
N ASN A 98 1.52 21.85 -11.40
CA ASN A 98 2.39 22.95 -11.00
C ASN A 98 3.64 22.96 -11.89
N ASP A 99 4.10 24.15 -12.26
CA ASP A 99 5.31 24.39 -13.06
C ASP A 99 6.61 24.38 -12.24
N TRP A 100 6.54 23.79 -11.06
CA TRP A 100 7.68 23.58 -10.15
C TRP A 100 7.59 22.20 -9.48
N GLY A 101 8.74 21.66 -9.07
CA GLY A 101 8.87 20.41 -8.35
C GLY A 101 9.92 20.52 -7.25
N LEU A 102 10.08 19.46 -6.48
CA LEU A 102 11.08 19.32 -5.43
C LEU A 102 12.19 18.36 -5.90
N TYR A 103 13.29 18.30 -5.16
CA TYR A 103 14.39 17.34 -5.37
C TYR A 103 15.03 17.37 -6.77
N GLY A 104 14.98 18.52 -7.45
CA GLY A 104 15.51 18.69 -8.80
C GLY A 104 14.53 18.30 -9.91
N TYR A 105 13.27 18.01 -9.60
CA TYR A 105 12.20 17.84 -10.57
C TYR A 105 11.65 19.19 -11.02
N SER A 106 11.28 19.31 -12.29
CA SER A 106 10.87 20.58 -12.91
C SER A 106 9.39 20.90 -12.73
N THR A 107 8.55 19.86 -12.64
CA THR A 107 7.09 20.00 -12.53
C THR A 107 6.54 19.03 -11.48
N SER A 108 5.30 19.31 -11.03
CA SER A 108 4.58 18.38 -10.18
C SER A 108 3.09 18.31 -10.51
N TYR A 109 2.51 17.15 -10.23
CA TYR A 109 1.10 16.83 -10.37
C TYR A 109 0.60 16.36 -9.03
N VAL A 110 -0.45 16.97 -8.50
CA VAL A 110 -0.93 16.73 -7.14
C VAL A 110 -2.41 16.39 -7.15
N PHE A 111 -2.76 15.29 -6.52
CA PHE A 111 -4.13 14.94 -6.18
C PHE A 111 -4.21 14.75 -4.66
N SER A 112 -4.82 15.72 -3.97
CA SER A 112 -4.85 15.77 -2.51
C SER A 112 -3.43 15.68 -1.90
N ASN A 113 -3.07 14.59 -1.26
CA ASN A 113 -1.73 14.34 -0.68
C ASN A 113 -0.89 13.33 -1.50
N ILE A 114 -1.35 12.98 -2.69
CA ILE A 114 -0.61 12.14 -3.65
C ILE A 114 0.14 13.07 -4.59
N GLN A 115 1.46 12.98 -4.62
CA GLN A 115 2.31 13.85 -5.44
C GLN A 115 3.15 13.04 -6.43
N VAL A 116 3.08 13.45 -7.70
CA VAL A 116 3.93 12.94 -8.79
C VAL A 116 4.77 14.09 -9.31
N MET A 117 6.08 13.96 -9.29
CA MET A 117 7.00 14.97 -9.81
C MET A 117 7.68 14.46 -11.06
N ALA A 118 7.87 15.33 -12.04
CA ALA A 118 8.51 14.96 -13.30
C ALA A 118 9.69 15.88 -13.61
N SER A 119 10.72 15.27 -14.21
CA SER A 119 11.85 15.99 -14.81
C SER A 119 11.63 16.17 -16.29
N THR A 120 12.38 17.10 -16.87
CA THR A 120 12.43 17.23 -18.34
C THR A 120 13.10 16.00 -18.98
N PRO A 121 12.80 15.67 -20.24
CA PRO A 121 13.44 14.56 -20.95
C PRO A 121 14.96 14.65 -21.05
N THR A 122 15.53 15.85 -20.92
CA THR A 122 16.98 16.09 -20.91
C THR A 122 17.62 15.70 -19.56
N GLU A 123 16.85 15.69 -18.50
CA GLU A 123 17.30 15.27 -17.16
C GLU A 123 17.03 13.76 -16.98
N LYS A 124 18.07 13.01 -16.70
CA LYS A 124 17.99 11.53 -16.61
C LYS A 124 17.43 11.01 -15.28
N ILE A 125 16.54 11.78 -14.61
CA ILE A 125 16.00 11.40 -13.31
C ILE A 125 14.59 10.81 -13.38
N GLY A 126 13.88 11.00 -14.50
CA GLY A 126 12.55 10.41 -14.73
C GLY A 126 11.43 11.05 -13.91
N THR A 127 10.58 10.24 -13.31
CA THR A 127 9.40 10.66 -12.55
C THR A 127 9.47 10.11 -11.14
N LEU A 128 8.97 10.84 -10.16
CA LEU A 128 8.95 10.48 -8.74
C LEU A 128 7.52 10.50 -8.20
N LEU A 129 7.07 9.38 -7.65
CA LEU A 129 5.89 9.33 -6.79
C LEU A 129 6.32 9.58 -5.35
N GLU A 130 5.62 10.44 -4.65
CA GLU A 130 5.79 10.68 -3.22
C GLU A 130 4.44 10.66 -2.51
N LEU A 131 4.34 9.80 -1.50
CA LEU A 131 3.20 9.64 -0.61
C LEU A 131 3.69 9.82 0.83
N LYS A 132 3.09 10.72 1.58
CA LYS A 132 3.44 11.01 2.98
C LYS A 132 2.21 10.88 3.86
N GLY A 133 2.29 10.13 4.94
CA GLY A 133 1.23 10.03 5.93
C GLY A 133 -0.17 9.86 5.30
N GLN A 134 -0.93 10.94 5.25
CA GLN A 134 -2.26 10.96 4.66
C GLN A 134 -2.27 10.54 3.18
N GLY A 135 -1.23 10.87 2.41
CA GLY A 135 -1.09 10.44 1.01
C GLY A 135 -1.03 8.92 0.86
N CYS A 136 -0.40 8.21 1.81
CA CYS A 136 -0.43 6.76 1.84
C CYS A 136 -1.84 6.22 2.08
N ARG A 137 -2.60 6.86 3.00
CA ARG A 137 -4.02 6.47 3.28
C ARG A 137 -4.92 6.69 2.07
N GLU A 138 -4.76 7.82 1.39
CA GLU A 138 -5.52 8.14 0.18
C GLU A 138 -5.20 7.20 -0.97
N PHE A 139 -3.92 6.89 -1.16
CA PHE A 139 -3.50 5.96 -2.21
C PHE A 139 -3.94 4.51 -1.90
N GLU A 140 -3.95 4.11 -0.64
CA GLU A 140 -4.56 2.84 -0.21
C GLU A 140 -6.04 2.77 -0.59
N GLY A 141 -6.78 3.89 -0.46
CA GLY A 141 -8.16 4.01 -0.95
C GLY A 141 -8.28 3.82 -2.47
N VAL A 142 -7.32 4.35 -3.25
CA VAL A 142 -7.26 4.13 -4.71
C VAL A 142 -6.99 2.67 -5.04
N LEU A 143 -6.04 2.04 -4.36
CA LEU A 143 -5.75 0.61 -4.53
C LEU A 143 -6.99 -0.23 -4.22
N LEU A 144 -7.64 0.04 -3.09
CA LEU A 144 -8.85 -0.64 -2.66
C LEU A 144 -9.98 -0.51 -3.68
N ALA A 145 -10.18 0.68 -4.25
CA ALA A 145 -11.20 0.93 -5.27
C ALA A 145 -10.94 0.12 -6.57
N ASN A 146 -9.68 -0.23 -6.83
CA ASN A 146 -9.26 -1.05 -7.97
C ASN A 146 -9.09 -2.53 -7.63
N ASP A 147 -9.52 -2.97 -6.44
CA ASP A 147 -9.32 -4.34 -5.94
C ASP A 147 -7.83 -4.76 -5.89
N GLU A 148 -6.94 -3.84 -5.57
CA GLU A 148 -5.49 -4.04 -5.47
C GLU A 148 -4.99 -3.88 -4.04
N THR A 149 -3.83 -4.49 -3.76
CA THR A 149 -3.06 -4.32 -2.53
C THR A 149 -1.80 -3.50 -2.79
N TRP A 150 -1.15 -3.00 -1.72
CA TRP A 150 0.18 -2.41 -1.80
C TRP A 150 1.21 -3.34 -2.49
N PHE A 151 1.12 -4.64 -2.26
CA PHE A 151 2.04 -5.62 -2.84
C PHE A 151 1.81 -5.80 -4.35
N ASP A 152 0.57 -5.71 -4.81
CA ASP A 152 0.26 -5.74 -6.25
C ASP A 152 0.81 -4.49 -6.93
N PHE A 153 0.65 -3.33 -6.30
CA PHE A 153 1.24 -2.07 -6.77
C PHE A 153 2.77 -2.12 -6.79
N PHE A 154 3.42 -2.56 -5.72
CA PHE A 154 4.88 -2.68 -5.67
C PHE A 154 5.43 -3.65 -6.72
N ARG A 155 4.75 -4.77 -6.96
CA ARG A 155 5.13 -5.70 -8.03
C ARG A 155 5.10 -5.00 -9.39
N ARG A 156 4.02 -4.28 -9.72
CA ARG A 156 3.90 -3.47 -10.94
C ARG A 156 5.01 -2.43 -11.05
N CYS A 157 5.37 -1.77 -9.96
CA CYS A 157 6.51 -0.84 -9.93
C CYS A 157 7.83 -1.54 -10.29
N LEU A 158 8.09 -2.73 -9.75
CA LEU A 158 9.31 -3.50 -10.04
C LEU A 158 9.37 -3.94 -11.51
N GLU A 159 8.25 -4.36 -12.09
CA GLU A 159 8.15 -4.69 -13.52
C GLU A 159 8.52 -3.51 -14.42
N LEU A 160 8.21 -2.28 -13.97
CA LEU A 160 8.58 -1.03 -14.63
C LEU A 160 10.00 -0.56 -14.30
N LYS A 161 10.80 -1.37 -13.63
CA LYS A 161 12.17 -1.04 -13.20
C LYS A 161 12.23 0.20 -12.31
N ALA A 162 11.18 0.44 -11.53
CA ALA A 162 11.15 1.52 -10.58
C ALA A 162 12.14 1.29 -9.43
N VAL A 163 12.64 2.37 -8.87
CA VAL A 163 13.57 2.34 -7.73
C VAL A 163 12.87 2.88 -6.50
N PHE A 164 12.74 2.05 -5.48
CA PHE A 164 12.23 2.44 -4.18
C PHE A 164 13.26 3.30 -3.47
N LYS A 165 12.93 4.57 -3.23
CA LYS A 165 13.81 5.54 -2.59
C LYS A 165 13.61 5.60 -1.08
N ARG A 166 12.37 5.38 -0.63
CA ARG A 166 12.03 5.36 0.79
C ARG A 166 10.72 4.62 1.00
N ILE A 167 10.67 3.77 2.01
CA ILE A 167 9.46 3.17 2.55
C ILE A 167 9.55 3.25 4.07
N ASP A 168 8.60 3.94 4.69
CA ASP A 168 8.45 3.97 6.14
C ASP A 168 7.20 3.17 6.52
N LEU A 169 7.34 2.37 7.55
CA LEU A 169 6.24 1.60 8.14
C LEU A 169 5.93 2.19 9.51
N ALA A 170 4.65 2.41 9.77
CA ALA A 170 4.14 2.78 11.08
C ALA A 170 3.50 1.57 11.76
N ILE A 171 3.86 1.33 13.01
CA ILE A 171 3.20 0.36 13.86
C ILE A 171 2.20 1.12 14.71
N ASN A 172 0.92 0.82 14.56
CA ASN A 172 -0.12 1.35 15.43
C ASN A 172 -0.38 0.34 16.54
N ASP A 173 -0.18 0.77 17.76
CA ASP A 173 -0.44 -0.01 18.97
C ASP A 173 -1.82 0.34 19.51
N HIS A 174 -2.79 -0.55 19.30
CA HIS A 174 -4.17 -0.35 19.72
C HIS A 174 -4.44 -0.86 21.14
N ALA A 175 -3.55 -1.68 21.66
CA ALA A 175 -3.70 -2.33 22.97
C ALA A 175 -2.76 -1.75 24.05
N GLY A 176 -1.85 -0.83 23.67
CA GLY A 176 -0.87 -0.25 24.60
C GLY A 176 0.23 -1.24 25.01
N LEU A 177 0.61 -2.15 24.10
CA LEU A 177 1.64 -3.17 24.34
C LEU A 177 3.06 -2.58 24.33
N LEU A 178 3.24 -1.47 23.61
CA LEU A 178 4.54 -0.83 23.44
C LEU A 178 4.72 0.31 24.43
N SER A 179 5.63 0.15 25.37
CA SER A 179 6.04 1.26 26.24
C SER A 179 7.01 2.19 25.50
N ILE A 180 6.51 3.23 24.87
CA ILE A 180 7.34 4.21 24.15
C ILE A 180 8.44 4.81 25.04
N PRO A 181 8.20 5.18 26.32
CA PRO A 181 9.26 5.63 27.23
C PRO A 181 10.38 4.61 27.44
N GLU A 182 10.02 3.31 27.56
CA GLU A 182 11.02 2.26 27.70
C GLU A 182 11.82 2.06 26.43
N LEU A 183 11.17 2.12 25.25
CA LEU A 183 11.85 2.03 23.95
C LEU A 183 12.84 3.18 23.78
N ILE A 184 12.45 4.41 24.12
CA ILE A 184 13.35 5.58 24.10
C ILE A 184 14.54 5.32 25.01
N THR A 185 14.31 4.91 26.25
CA THR A 185 15.37 4.63 27.22
C THR A 185 16.33 3.53 26.73
N LYS A 186 15.82 2.48 26.08
CA LYS A 186 16.64 1.41 25.50
C LYS A 186 17.48 1.92 24.32
N CYS A 187 16.91 2.78 23.48
CA CYS A 187 17.66 3.42 22.39
C CYS A 187 18.78 4.31 22.91
N GLU A 188 18.53 5.12 23.94
CA GLU A 188 19.53 5.97 24.59
C GLU A 188 20.68 5.17 25.23
N LYS A 189 20.37 3.98 25.75
CA LYS A 189 21.38 3.07 26.33
C LYS A 189 22.08 2.17 25.32
N ASN A 190 21.79 2.30 24.03
CA ASN A 190 22.25 1.40 22.97
C ASN A 190 21.85 -0.08 23.16
N GLU A 191 20.78 -0.35 23.91
CA GLU A 191 20.18 -1.67 24.07
C GLU A 191 19.26 -2.03 22.90
N CYS A 192 18.87 -1.02 22.12
CA CYS A 192 18.07 -1.15 20.90
C CYS A 192 18.84 -0.50 19.75
N ILE A 193 19.21 -1.26 18.75
CA ILE A 193 19.93 -0.75 17.58
C ILE A 193 18.91 -0.41 16.50
N SER A 194 18.79 0.89 16.19
CA SER A 194 18.12 1.36 14.98
C SER A 194 19.17 1.60 13.91
N VAL A 195 19.25 0.71 12.94
CA VAL A 195 20.10 0.94 11.76
C VAL A 195 19.27 1.65 10.71
N MET A 196 19.36 2.97 10.65
CA MET A 196 18.92 3.69 9.46
C MET A 196 20.05 3.57 8.42
N ALA A 197 19.96 2.62 7.52
CA ALA A 197 20.76 2.63 6.33
C ALA A 197 20.21 3.72 5.40
N SER A 198 20.96 4.79 5.21
CA SER A 198 20.73 5.69 4.08
C SER A 198 21.11 4.92 2.81
N ILE A 199 20.14 4.59 1.99
CA ILE A 199 20.33 4.02 0.64
C ILE A 199 20.52 5.16 -0.35
#